data_6f61652c93dc7b2cfcb06648ab9c9d8b
#
_entry.id   6f61652c93dc7b2cfcb06648ab9c9d8b
#
_cell.length_a   1.000
_cell.length_b   1.000
_cell.length_c   1.000
_cell.angle_alpha   90.00
_cell.angle_beta   90.00
_cell.angle_gamma   90.00
#
_symmetry.space_group_name_H-M   'P 1'
#
loop_
_entity.id
_entity.type
_entity.pdbx_description
1 polymer ?
#
loop_
_entity_poly.entity_id
_entity_poly.type
_entity_poly.pdbx_seq_one_letter_code
_entity_poly.pdbx_strand_id
1 'polypeptide(L)'
;MHRGVDFVIGCVDTRKARRAIDKWALHSRVLYWLDLGNNASSGQFILGQPKNFTNKRKGKCRLPTVTELFAEIAAPGVKDDDQPSCSAAEALTRQEAFINQNLAYQALGMLTQLLRHGSLLYQGGFCNLVTGQVVPMPIRESVPNYAPQRRRRNQIPPVKHSIATEDSDVRGEVFRAY
;
A
#
# COMPACT_ATOMS: atom_id res chain seq x y z
N MET A 1 -21.91 -21.12 -10.64
CA MET A 1 -21.61 -20.05 -9.69
C MET A 1 -20.34 -19.34 -10.17
N HIS A 2 -20.43 -18.14 -10.72
CA HIS A 2 -19.23 -17.32 -10.99
C HIS A 2 -18.66 -16.88 -9.63
N ARG A 3 -17.53 -17.45 -9.24
CA ARG A 3 -16.74 -16.93 -8.13
C ARG A 3 -16.20 -15.57 -8.57
N GLY A 4 -16.72 -14.49 -7.99
CA GLY A 4 -16.21 -13.15 -8.24
C GLY A 4 -14.75 -13.04 -7.77
N VAL A 5 -14.01 -12.16 -8.41
CA VAL A 5 -12.66 -11.77 -7.92
C VAL A 5 -12.88 -10.85 -6.74
N ASP A 6 -12.34 -11.22 -5.57
CA ASP A 6 -12.49 -10.41 -4.35
C ASP A 6 -11.42 -9.30 -4.25
N PHE A 7 -10.23 -9.58 -4.75
CA PHE A 7 -9.08 -8.68 -4.72
C PHE A 7 -8.47 -8.49 -6.11
N VAL A 8 -8.08 -7.26 -6.39
CA VAL A 8 -7.23 -6.89 -7.53
C VAL A 8 -6.00 -6.20 -7.00
N ILE A 9 -4.84 -6.62 -7.47
CA ILE A 9 -3.56 -5.96 -7.22
C ILE A 9 -3.10 -5.36 -8.54
N GLY A 10 -3.02 -4.03 -8.59
CA GLY A 10 -2.57 -3.27 -9.75
C GLY A 10 -1.11 -2.86 -9.56
N CYS A 11 -0.23 -3.42 -10.40
CA CYS A 11 1.17 -3.04 -10.48
C CYS A 11 1.44 -2.48 -11.88
N VAL A 12 0.73 -1.40 -12.22
CA VAL A 12 0.75 -0.85 -13.58
C VAL A 12 1.43 0.53 -13.60
N ASP A 13 2.20 0.78 -14.64
CA ASP A 13 3.02 1.98 -14.75
C ASP A 13 2.26 3.17 -15.34
N THR A 14 1.21 2.92 -16.13
CA THR A 14 0.55 3.98 -16.89
C THR A 14 -0.78 4.43 -16.29
N ARG A 15 -1.10 5.72 -16.43
CA ARG A 15 -2.42 6.28 -16.09
C ARG A 15 -3.53 5.62 -16.89
N LYS A 16 -3.27 5.27 -18.15
CA LYS A 16 -4.22 4.56 -19.02
C LYS A 16 -4.61 3.20 -18.42
N ALA A 17 -3.64 2.44 -17.96
CA ALA A 17 -3.88 1.13 -17.33
C ALA A 17 -4.66 1.28 -16.01
N ARG A 18 -4.33 2.27 -15.15
CA ARG A 18 -5.08 2.56 -13.92
C ARG A 18 -6.53 2.95 -14.21
N ARG A 19 -6.77 3.78 -15.23
CA ARG A 19 -8.15 4.08 -15.67
C ARG A 19 -8.91 2.84 -16.14
N ALA A 20 -8.24 1.94 -16.83
CA ALA A 20 -8.87 0.69 -17.28
C ALA A 20 -9.26 -0.20 -16.10
N ILE A 21 -8.39 -0.33 -15.09
CA ILE A 21 -8.69 -1.06 -13.84
C ILE A 21 -9.86 -0.38 -13.13
N ASP A 22 -9.83 0.93 -12.94
CA ASP A 22 -10.89 1.68 -12.27
C ASP A 22 -12.25 1.46 -12.95
N LYS A 23 -12.31 1.67 -14.27
CA LYS A 23 -13.53 1.46 -15.06
C LYS A 23 -14.06 0.03 -14.96
N TRP A 24 -13.17 -0.97 -15.05
CA TRP A 24 -13.54 -2.37 -14.88
C TRP A 24 -14.05 -2.66 -13.47
N ALA A 25 -13.37 -2.15 -12.45
CA ALA A 25 -13.71 -2.36 -11.05
C ALA A 25 -15.09 -1.81 -10.67
N LEU A 26 -15.51 -0.69 -11.29
CA LEU A 26 -16.85 -0.11 -11.10
C LEU A 26 -17.98 -1.06 -11.55
N HIS A 27 -17.76 -1.86 -12.58
CA HIS A 27 -18.75 -2.79 -13.16
C HIS A 27 -18.59 -4.22 -12.65
N SER A 28 -17.54 -4.49 -11.87
CA SER A 28 -17.24 -5.79 -11.28
C SER A 28 -17.85 -5.93 -9.87
N ARG A 29 -17.61 -7.09 -9.24
CA ARG A 29 -17.95 -7.34 -7.85
C ARG A 29 -16.72 -7.34 -6.93
N VAL A 30 -15.60 -6.84 -7.42
CA VAL A 30 -14.36 -6.80 -6.64
C VAL A 30 -14.55 -6.01 -5.33
N LEU A 31 -14.06 -6.57 -4.23
CA LEU A 31 -14.17 -5.95 -2.91
C LEU A 31 -13.07 -4.91 -2.68
N TYR A 32 -11.85 -5.23 -3.12
CA TYR A 32 -10.68 -4.42 -2.88
C TYR A 32 -9.81 -4.27 -4.12
N TRP A 33 -9.27 -3.09 -4.31
CA TRP A 33 -8.21 -2.79 -5.26
C TRP A 33 -7.03 -2.22 -4.51
N LEU A 34 -5.91 -2.94 -4.53
CA LEU A 34 -4.61 -2.49 -4.07
C LEU A 34 -3.82 -1.99 -5.26
N ASP A 35 -3.50 -0.70 -5.31
CA ASP A 35 -2.64 -0.11 -6.32
C ASP A 35 -1.23 0.08 -5.77
N LEU A 36 -0.24 -0.36 -6.54
CA LEU A 36 1.17 -0.10 -6.30
C LEU A 36 1.72 0.73 -7.45
N GLY A 37 2.49 1.75 -7.12
CA GLY A 37 3.16 2.58 -8.10
C GLY A 37 4.44 3.14 -7.56
N ASN A 38 5.46 3.23 -8.38
CA ASN A 38 6.75 3.78 -8.00
C ASN A 38 7.30 4.73 -9.06
N ASN A 39 8.18 5.61 -8.59
CA ASN A 39 9.13 6.38 -9.36
C ASN A 39 10.53 5.77 -9.17
N ALA A 40 11.58 6.57 -9.45
CA ALA A 40 12.95 6.10 -9.31
C ALA A 40 13.29 5.58 -7.90
N SER A 41 12.98 6.36 -6.87
CA SER A 41 13.38 6.07 -5.47
C SER A 41 12.23 6.12 -4.48
N SER A 42 11.03 6.43 -4.93
CA SER A 42 9.85 6.55 -4.09
C SER A 42 8.65 5.82 -4.69
N GLY A 43 7.64 5.57 -3.88
CA GLY A 43 6.42 4.96 -4.36
C GLY A 43 5.30 4.93 -3.35
N GLN A 44 4.15 4.45 -3.78
CA GLN A 44 2.96 4.30 -2.96
C GLN A 44 2.35 2.90 -3.09
N PHE A 45 1.65 2.51 -2.05
CA PHE A 45 0.74 1.37 -2.04
C PHE A 45 -0.57 1.81 -1.38
N ILE A 46 -1.69 1.63 -2.07
CA ILE A 46 -2.99 2.16 -1.64
C ILE A 46 -4.06 1.12 -1.85
N LEU A 47 -4.73 0.75 -0.76
CA LEU A 47 -5.88 -0.15 -0.77
C LEU A 47 -7.16 0.67 -0.78
N GLY A 48 -8.00 0.43 -1.77
CA GLY A 48 -9.32 1.04 -1.87
C GLY A 48 -10.41 0.01 -2.13
N GLN A 49 -11.65 0.45 -1.99
CA GLN A 49 -12.84 -0.32 -2.28
C GLN A 49 -13.59 0.38 -3.43
N PRO A 50 -13.55 -0.16 -4.66
CA PRO A 50 -14.20 0.47 -5.80
C PRO A 50 -15.68 0.76 -5.55
N LYS A 51 -16.21 1.85 -6.11
CA LYS A 51 -17.60 2.30 -5.94
C LYS A 51 -18.57 1.48 -6.79
N ASN A 52 -18.47 0.16 -6.72
CA ASN A 52 -19.33 -0.79 -7.43
C ASN A 52 -20.56 -1.18 -6.60
N PHE A 53 -21.41 -2.02 -7.17
CA PHE A 53 -22.65 -2.48 -6.52
C PHE A 53 -22.40 -3.13 -5.14
N THR A 54 -21.34 -3.92 -5.01
CA THR A 54 -21.01 -4.62 -3.76
C THR A 54 -20.59 -3.63 -2.66
N ASN A 55 -19.77 -2.65 -3.00
CA ASN A 55 -19.21 -1.71 -2.03
C ASN A 55 -20.12 -0.49 -1.76
N LYS A 56 -21.06 -0.16 -2.64
CA LYS A 56 -22.03 0.93 -2.42
C LYS A 56 -22.78 0.82 -1.10
N ARG A 57 -23.03 -0.39 -0.63
CA ARG A 57 -23.72 -0.66 0.65
C ARG A 57 -22.92 -0.18 1.87
N LYS A 58 -21.62 0.03 1.73
CA LYS A 58 -20.74 0.51 2.82
C LYS A 58 -20.83 2.02 3.05
N GLY A 59 -21.47 2.75 2.11
CA GLY A 59 -21.70 4.19 2.23
C GLY A 59 -20.40 4.95 2.47
N LYS A 60 -20.38 5.82 3.49
CA LYS A 60 -19.21 6.61 3.89
C LYS A 60 -18.08 5.79 4.52
N CYS A 61 -18.35 4.54 4.89
CA CYS A 61 -17.36 3.62 5.48
C CYS A 61 -16.48 2.92 4.43
N ARG A 62 -16.70 3.20 3.14
CA ARG A 62 -15.92 2.66 2.05
C ARG A 62 -14.56 3.36 1.96
N LEU A 63 -13.49 2.57 1.83
CA LEU A 63 -12.16 3.13 1.54
C LEU A 63 -12.12 3.69 0.11
N PRO A 64 -11.78 4.97 -0.09
CA PRO A 64 -11.62 5.52 -1.43
C PRO A 64 -10.46 4.82 -2.16
N THR A 65 -10.60 4.67 -3.48
CA THR A 65 -9.54 4.12 -4.32
C THR A 65 -8.44 5.13 -4.59
N VAL A 66 -7.32 4.67 -5.14
CA VAL A 66 -6.20 5.54 -5.54
C VAL A 66 -6.65 6.64 -6.50
N THR A 67 -7.56 6.33 -7.44
CA THR A 67 -8.09 7.29 -8.41
C THR A 67 -9.06 8.31 -7.81
N GLU A 68 -9.70 7.97 -6.71
CA GLU A 68 -10.55 8.89 -5.93
C GLU A 68 -9.74 9.79 -5.00
N LEU A 69 -8.60 9.31 -4.51
CA LEU A 69 -7.71 10.08 -3.63
C LEU A 69 -6.80 11.03 -4.43
N PHE A 70 -6.35 10.58 -5.59
CA PHE A 70 -5.39 11.26 -6.45
C PHE A 70 -5.93 11.28 -7.89
N ALA A 71 -6.81 12.22 -8.17
CA ALA A 71 -7.47 12.32 -9.47
C ALA A 71 -6.47 12.47 -10.64
N GLU A 72 -5.32 13.08 -10.36
CA GLU A 72 -4.22 13.26 -11.32
C GLU A 72 -3.61 11.92 -11.81
N ILE A 73 -3.67 10.88 -11.00
CA ILE A 73 -3.20 9.52 -11.39
C ILE A 73 -4.04 8.92 -12.52
N ALA A 74 -5.28 9.38 -12.63
CA ALA A 74 -6.22 8.92 -13.66
C ALA A 74 -6.69 10.03 -14.60
N ALA A 75 -6.12 11.24 -14.52
CA ALA A 75 -6.57 12.37 -15.30
C ALA A 75 -6.46 12.11 -16.82
N PRO A 76 -7.52 12.37 -17.62
CA PRO A 76 -7.45 12.31 -19.06
C PRO A 76 -6.58 13.47 -19.59
N GLY A 77 -5.84 13.23 -20.67
CA GLY A 77 -5.07 14.29 -21.36
C GLY A 77 -3.68 14.57 -20.79
N VAL A 78 -3.33 14.04 -19.63
CA VAL A 78 -1.94 14.02 -19.19
C VAL A 78 -1.26 12.86 -19.91
N LYS A 79 -0.26 13.17 -20.72
CA LYS A 79 0.54 12.12 -21.35
C LYS A 79 1.17 11.28 -20.26
N ASP A 80 0.94 9.98 -20.30
CA ASP A 80 1.86 9.05 -19.67
C ASP A 80 3.21 9.35 -20.30
N ASP A 81 4.29 9.34 -19.53
CA ASP A 81 5.60 9.32 -20.17
C ASP A 81 5.59 8.09 -21.08
N ASP A 82 5.46 8.36 -22.41
CA ASP A 82 5.39 7.34 -23.45
C ASP A 82 6.73 6.59 -23.65
N GLN A 83 7.55 6.62 -22.61
CA GLN A 83 8.72 5.78 -22.55
C GLN A 83 8.22 4.36 -22.27
N PRO A 84 8.29 3.45 -23.25
CA PRO A 84 8.00 2.06 -22.99
C PRO A 84 8.82 1.64 -21.77
N SER A 85 8.24 0.82 -20.91
CA SER A 85 9.00 0.12 -19.88
C SER A 85 10.04 -0.70 -20.64
N CYS A 86 11.15 -0.06 -20.89
CA CYS A 86 12.26 -0.59 -21.64
C CYS A 86 12.77 -1.84 -20.94
N SER A 87 13.58 -2.59 -21.63
CA SER A 87 14.19 -3.83 -21.15
C SER A 87 14.52 -3.78 -19.66
N ALA A 88 14.47 -4.89 -18.95
CA ALA A 88 14.82 -4.97 -17.53
C ALA A 88 16.13 -4.22 -17.19
N ALA A 89 17.08 -4.16 -18.13
CA ALA A 89 18.33 -3.42 -18.00
C ALA A 89 18.11 -1.90 -17.89
N GLU A 90 17.17 -1.33 -18.63
CA GLU A 90 16.90 0.11 -18.61
C GLU A 90 16.07 0.52 -17.40
N ALA A 91 15.18 -0.35 -16.92
CA ALA A 91 14.50 -0.17 -15.64
C ALA A 91 15.50 -0.13 -14.48
N LEU A 92 16.50 -1.01 -14.49
CA LEU A 92 17.57 -1.04 -13.46
C LEU A 92 18.45 0.22 -13.46
N THR A 93 18.59 0.93 -14.57
CA THR A 93 19.34 2.19 -14.60
C THR A 93 18.54 3.40 -14.13
N ARG A 94 17.19 3.32 -14.16
CA ARG A 94 16.28 4.42 -13.80
C ARG A 94 15.68 4.33 -12.42
N GLN A 95 15.68 3.15 -11.83
CA GLN A 95 15.08 2.90 -10.52
C GLN A 95 16.14 2.47 -9.52
N GLU A 96 16.00 2.98 -8.31
CA GLU A 96 16.79 2.49 -7.19
C GLU A 96 16.53 1.01 -6.95
N ALA A 97 17.60 0.27 -6.69
CA ALA A 97 17.51 -1.14 -6.34
C ALA A 97 16.55 -1.32 -5.16
N PHE A 98 15.72 -2.37 -5.22
CA PHE A 98 14.78 -2.75 -4.17
C PHE A 98 13.56 -1.84 -3.95
N ILE A 99 13.31 -0.80 -4.74
CA ILE A 99 12.08 0.02 -4.58
C ILE A 99 10.83 -0.83 -4.74
N ASN A 100 10.78 -1.70 -5.75
CA ASN A 100 9.64 -2.58 -5.99
C ASN A 100 9.45 -3.60 -4.87
N GLN A 101 10.54 -4.18 -4.36
CA GLN A 101 10.51 -5.13 -3.25
C GLN A 101 10.03 -4.46 -1.97
N ASN A 102 10.53 -3.26 -1.68
CA ASN A 102 10.10 -2.49 -0.50
C ASN A 102 8.59 -2.24 -0.54
N LEU A 103 8.06 -1.74 -1.68
CA LEU A 103 6.63 -1.54 -1.86
C LEU A 103 5.82 -2.82 -1.70
N ALA A 104 6.29 -3.91 -2.29
CA ALA A 104 5.62 -5.21 -2.19
C ALA A 104 5.56 -5.69 -0.73
N TYR A 105 6.64 -5.57 0.04
CA TYR A 105 6.67 -5.94 1.46
C TYR A 105 5.70 -5.11 2.30
N GLN A 106 5.67 -3.80 2.10
CA GLN A 106 4.74 -2.91 2.81
C GLN A 106 3.28 -3.25 2.48
N ALA A 107 2.97 -3.44 1.20
CA ALA A 107 1.65 -3.80 0.74
C ALA A 107 1.19 -5.16 1.26
N LEU A 108 2.04 -6.17 1.20
CA LEU A 108 1.74 -7.51 1.71
C LEU A 108 1.60 -7.53 3.23
N GLY A 109 2.40 -6.75 3.95
CA GLY A 109 2.24 -6.54 5.39
C GLY A 109 0.87 -5.99 5.75
N MET A 110 0.41 -4.96 5.03
CA MET A 110 -0.94 -4.40 5.19
C MET A 110 -2.04 -5.41 4.86
N LEU A 111 -1.93 -6.16 3.76
CA LEU A 111 -2.88 -7.21 3.40
C LEU A 111 -2.93 -8.32 4.45
N THR A 112 -1.78 -8.70 5.00
CA THR A 112 -1.72 -9.69 6.09
C THR A 112 -2.50 -9.20 7.31
N GLN A 113 -2.37 -7.93 7.69
CA GLN A 113 -3.15 -7.34 8.78
C GLN A 113 -4.66 -7.43 8.48
N LEU A 114 -5.07 -7.05 7.26
CA LEU A 114 -6.46 -7.13 6.86
C LEU A 114 -7.01 -8.57 6.92
N LEU A 115 -6.27 -9.52 6.35
CA LEU A 115 -6.71 -10.91 6.25
C LEU A 115 -6.74 -11.63 7.62
N ARG A 116 -5.77 -11.33 8.49
CA ARG A 116 -5.68 -11.96 9.82
C ARG A 116 -6.59 -11.31 10.86
N HIS A 117 -6.77 -10.00 10.80
CA HIS A 117 -7.46 -9.24 11.85
C HIS A 117 -8.78 -8.62 11.38
N GLY A 118 -9.06 -8.62 10.08
CA GLY A 118 -10.29 -8.05 9.50
C GLY A 118 -10.38 -6.52 9.63
N SER A 119 -9.28 -5.85 9.99
CA SER A 119 -9.24 -4.40 10.24
C SER A 119 -7.88 -3.81 9.88
N LEU A 120 -7.90 -2.52 9.52
CA LEU A 120 -6.71 -1.74 9.21
C LEU A 120 -6.77 -0.40 9.94
N LEU A 121 -5.62 0.12 10.35
CA LEU A 121 -5.46 1.48 10.88
C LEU A 121 -5.08 2.48 9.78
N TYR A 122 -4.55 1.99 8.66
CA TYR A 122 -4.14 2.79 7.50
C TYR A 122 -4.54 2.04 6.23
N GLN A 123 -4.84 2.78 5.17
CA GLN A 123 -5.26 2.21 3.89
C GLN A 123 -4.14 2.16 2.85
N GLY A 124 -2.95 2.63 3.19
CA GLY A 124 -1.81 2.66 2.29
C GLY A 124 -0.66 3.45 2.89
N GLY A 125 0.32 3.75 2.08
CA GLY A 125 1.45 4.57 2.48
C GLY A 125 2.33 4.97 1.31
N PHE A 126 3.24 5.88 1.63
CA PHE A 126 4.28 6.35 0.74
C PHE A 126 5.63 5.94 1.30
N CYS A 127 6.51 5.45 0.47
CA CYS A 127 7.90 5.16 0.86
C CYS A 127 8.88 5.90 -0.02
N ASN A 128 10.03 6.23 0.56
CA ASN A 128 11.14 6.88 -0.13
C ASN A 128 12.44 6.22 0.34
N LEU A 129 13.17 5.58 -0.56
CA LEU A 129 14.41 4.87 -0.26
C LEU A 129 15.56 5.81 0.06
N VAL A 130 15.58 7.01 -0.52
CA VAL A 130 16.66 7.98 -0.29
C VAL A 130 16.63 8.49 1.16
N THR A 131 15.43 8.73 1.68
CA THR A 131 15.23 9.23 3.05
C THR A 131 15.01 8.11 4.08
N GLY A 132 14.77 6.88 3.62
CA GLY A 132 14.40 5.75 4.47
C GLY A 132 13.01 5.88 5.10
N GLN A 133 12.19 6.84 4.67
CA GLN A 133 10.90 7.11 5.27
C GLN A 133 9.80 6.23 4.69
N VAL A 134 8.92 5.73 5.56
CA VAL A 134 7.64 5.14 5.22
C VAL A 134 6.55 5.92 5.97
N VAL A 135 5.70 6.62 5.23
CA VAL A 135 4.62 7.44 5.78
C VAL A 135 3.29 6.74 5.54
N PRO A 136 2.64 6.22 6.59
CA PRO A 136 1.35 5.57 6.43
C PRO A 136 0.27 6.61 6.10
N MET A 137 -0.73 6.20 5.32
CA MET A 137 -1.94 6.96 5.06
C MET A 137 -3.04 6.44 5.99
N PRO A 138 -3.35 7.15 7.09
CA PRO A 138 -4.35 6.70 8.05
C PRO A 138 -5.73 6.68 7.42
N ILE A 139 -6.57 5.73 7.84
CA ILE A 139 -8.00 5.75 7.52
C ILE A 139 -8.60 6.92 8.27
N ARG A 140 -9.19 7.89 7.55
CA ARG A 140 -9.77 9.09 8.17
C ARG A 140 -10.92 8.68 9.09
N GLU A 141 -11.01 9.28 10.27
CA GLU A 141 -12.09 9.06 11.26
C GLU A 141 -13.49 9.37 10.72
N SER A 142 -13.60 10.08 9.61
CA SER A 142 -14.87 10.31 8.90
C SER A 142 -15.44 9.06 8.22
N VAL A 143 -14.76 7.91 8.28
CA VAL A 143 -15.32 6.60 7.98
C VAL A 143 -15.95 6.07 9.27
N PRO A 144 -17.24 6.37 9.57
CA PRO A 144 -17.86 5.90 10.79
C PRO A 144 -17.91 4.38 10.73
N ASN A 145 -17.53 3.72 11.82
CA ASN A 145 -17.61 2.28 12.03
C ASN A 145 -16.51 1.39 11.41
N TYR A 146 -15.31 1.90 11.22
CA TYR A 146 -14.16 1.01 11.34
C TYR A 146 -13.77 0.86 12.84
N ALA A 147 -14.79 0.82 13.70
CA ALA A 147 -14.57 0.34 15.05
C ALA A 147 -14.18 -1.13 14.92
N PRO A 148 -13.01 -1.54 15.43
CA PRO A 148 -12.69 -2.94 15.51
C PRO A 148 -13.85 -3.58 16.28
N GLN A 149 -14.56 -4.53 15.65
CA GLN A 149 -15.45 -5.38 16.45
C GLN A 149 -14.56 -5.88 17.59
N ARG A 150 -14.88 -5.47 18.80
CA ARG A 150 -14.23 -5.96 20.02
C ARG A 150 -14.41 -7.47 20.07
N ARG A 151 -13.63 -8.20 19.28
CA ARG A 151 -13.34 -9.58 19.59
C ARG A 151 -12.66 -9.53 20.93
N ARG A 152 -13.28 -10.23 21.90
CA ARG A 152 -12.76 -10.45 23.24
C ARG A 152 -11.24 -10.58 23.16
N ARG A 153 -10.60 -9.63 23.79
CA ARG A 153 -9.18 -9.44 23.94
C ARG A 153 -8.56 -10.72 24.52
N ASN A 154 -8.08 -11.60 23.67
CA ASN A 154 -6.95 -12.42 24.06
C ASN A 154 -5.78 -11.45 24.10
N GLN A 155 -5.52 -10.97 25.28
CA GLN A 155 -4.38 -10.12 25.58
C GLN A 155 -3.14 -10.90 25.17
N ILE A 156 -2.49 -10.46 24.12
CA ILE A 156 -1.06 -10.76 23.96
C ILE A 156 -0.42 -10.04 25.14
N PRO A 157 0.19 -10.76 26.09
CA PRO A 157 0.84 -10.08 27.19
C PRO A 157 1.92 -9.15 26.61
N PRO A 158 2.13 -7.96 27.18
CA PRO A 158 3.19 -7.08 26.74
C PRO A 158 4.51 -7.84 26.80
N VAL A 159 5.25 -7.86 25.71
CA VAL A 159 6.62 -8.36 25.69
C VAL A 159 7.38 -7.46 26.66
N LYS A 160 7.69 -7.98 27.83
CA LYS A 160 8.60 -7.31 28.76
C LYS A 160 9.98 -7.37 28.11
N HIS A 161 10.39 -6.27 27.48
CA HIS A 161 11.79 -6.05 27.20
C HIS A 161 12.47 -5.85 28.56
N SER A 162 12.99 -6.91 29.14
CA SER A 162 14.02 -6.80 30.16
C SER A 162 15.28 -6.33 29.44
N ILE A 163 15.51 -5.04 29.47
CA ILE A 163 16.83 -4.50 29.18
C ILE A 163 17.69 -4.98 30.35
N ALA A 164 18.42 -6.07 30.14
CA ALA A 164 19.52 -6.40 31.00
C ALA A 164 20.55 -5.27 30.77
N THR A 165 20.66 -4.41 31.75
CA THR A 165 21.82 -3.51 31.89
C THR A 165 23.00 -4.40 32.27
N GLU A 166 23.72 -4.91 31.30
CA GLU A 166 25.07 -5.37 31.49
C GLU A 166 26.01 -4.21 31.24
N ASP A 167 26.77 -3.99 32.26
CA ASP A 167 27.72 -2.96 32.53
C ASP A 167 28.86 -2.95 31.51
N SER A 168 29.24 -1.75 31.12
CA SER A 168 30.56 -1.22 30.80
C SER A 168 31.59 -2.06 30.05
N ASP A 169 32.22 -1.34 29.13
CA ASP A 169 33.55 -1.51 28.54
C ASP A 169 33.69 -2.34 27.26
N VAL A 170 33.32 -1.72 26.16
CA VAL A 170 34.06 -1.95 24.90
C VAL A 170 34.26 -0.61 24.18
N ARG A 171 35.52 -0.18 24.22
CA ARG A 171 36.09 0.98 23.49
C ARG A 171 35.83 0.79 21.98
N GLY A 172 35.58 1.93 21.37
CA GLY A 172 35.25 2.07 19.97
C GLY A 172 36.21 1.41 18.98
N GLU A 173 35.61 0.74 18.02
CA GLU A 173 36.18 0.56 16.70
C GLU A 173 35.25 1.14 15.66
N VAL A 174 35.73 2.23 15.06
CA VAL A 174 35.07 2.89 13.93
C VAL A 174 35.28 2.02 12.71
N PHE A 175 34.20 1.38 12.22
CA PHE A 175 34.26 0.76 10.91
C PHE A 175 34.28 1.85 9.83
N ARG A 176 35.41 2.01 9.16
CA ARG A 176 35.53 2.71 7.88
C ARG A 176 35.18 1.69 6.79
N ALA A 177 34.08 1.92 6.09
CA ALA A 177 33.81 1.22 4.84
C ALA A 177 34.71 1.78 3.74
N TYR A 178 35.34 0.90 2.99
CA TYR A 178 36.04 1.17 1.73
C TYR A 178 35.01 1.23 0.60
#